data_6cfe4c2102e0a863efadb8ecaee37be6
#
_entry.id   6cfe4c2102e0a863efadb8ecaee37be6
#
_cell.length_a   1.000
_cell.length_b   1.000
_cell.length_c   1.000
_cell.angle_alpha   90.00
_cell.angle_beta   90.00
_cell.angle_gamma   90.00
#
_symmetry.space_group_name_H-M   'P 1'
#
loop_
_entity.id
_entity.type
_entity.pdbx_description
1 polymer ?
#
loop_
_entity_poly.entity_id
_entity_poly.type
_entity_poly.pdbx_seq_one_letter_code
_entity_poly.pdbx_strand_id
1 'polypeptide(L)'
;QEAELVAGAKLPPSRRDARGEVFTLAGDAFASGQAQLTAGATASIRALGTYLSAVPGGAVQVLGHTDSQGEEAANQALSERRAQQVRATLVEAGLARGRVGAQGLGESEPVADNANAAGRAKNRRVEIVVADNP
;
A
#
# COMPACT_ATOMS: atom_id res chain seq x y z
N GLN A 1 8.36 17.48 -11.46
CA GLN A 1 8.00 17.55 -12.86
C GLN A 1 7.53 16.23 -13.41
N GLU A 2 8.32 15.18 -13.19
CA GLU A 2 7.96 13.89 -13.72
C GLU A 2 6.63 13.42 -13.21
N ALA A 3 6.34 13.71 -11.95
CA ALA A 3 5.06 13.32 -11.40
C ALA A 3 3.91 14.00 -12.13
N GLU A 4 4.12 15.21 -12.58
CA GLU A 4 3.10 15.92 -13.34
C GLU A 4 2.87 15.28 -14.69
N LEU A 5 3.93 14.75 -15.27
CA LEU A 5 3.84 14.13 -16.56
C LEU A 5 3.07 12.83 -16.53
N VAL A 6 2.82 12.29 -15.36
CA VAL A 6 2.02 11.08 -15.22
C VAL A 6 0.57 11.46 -15.01
N ALA A 7 0.07 12.32 -15.88
CA ALA A 7 -1.35 12.65 -15.98
C ALA A 7 -1.94 13.13 -14.65
N GLY A 8 -1.19 13.94 -13.91
CA GLY A 8 -1.70 14.48 -12.66
C GLY A 8 -1.70 13.49 -11.51
N ALA A 9 -1.00 12.37 -11.64
CA ALA A 9 -0.93 11.41 -10.57
C ALA A 9 -0.30 12.04 -9.34
N LYS A 10 -0.85 11.73 -8.17
CA LYS A 10 -0.36 12.24 -6.90
C LYS A 10 0.11 11.09 -6.06
N LEU A 11 1.07 11.36 -5.18
CA LEU A 11 1.49 10.37 -4.21
C LEU A 11 0.30 10.01 -3.31
N PRO A 12 0.22 8.78 -2.83
CA PRO A 12 -0.79 8.43 -1.82
C PRO A 12 -0.60 9.30 -0.57
N PRO A 13 -1.65 9.55 0.20
CA PRO A 13 -1.51 10.31 1.43
C PRO A 13 -0.57 9.61 2.40
N SER A 14 0.18 10.39 3.17
CA SER A 14 1.13 9.83 4.10
C SER A 14 1.05 10.50 5.46
N ARG A 15 1.55 9.79 6.46
CA ARG A 15 1.73 10.30 7.82
C ARG A 15 3.00 9.67 8.40
N ARG A 16 3.45 10.20 9.51
CA ARG A 16 4.62 9.62 10.19
C ARG A 16 4.18 8.94 11.47
N ASP A 17 4.79 7.79 11.73
CA ASP A 17 4.65 7.13 13.02
C ASP A 17 6.00 6.52 13.40
N ALA A 18 6.02 5.64 14.41
CA ALA A 18 7.26 5.07 14.91
C ALA A 18 8.03 4.28 13.85
N ARG A 19 7.36 3.80 12.81
CA ARG A 19 7.99 3.02 11.75
C ARG A 19 8.65 3.89 10.69
N GLY A 20 8.28 5.16 10.60
CA GLY A 20 8.76 6.08 9.56
C GLY A 20 7.60 6.75 8.85
N GLU A 21 7.76 7.02 7.57
CA GLU A 21 6.69 7.60 6.77
C GLU A 21 5.81 6.50 6.20
N VAL A 22 4.50 6.62 6.39
CA VAL A 22 3.53 5.60 5.98
C VAL A 22 2.59 6.19 4.94
N PHE A 23 2.67 5.68 3.73
CA PHE A 23 1.74 6.03 2.66
C PHE A 23 0.61 5.02 2.69
N THR A 24 -0.63 5.48 2.59
CA THR A 24 -1.80 4.61 2.73
C THR A 24 -2.64 4.61 1.47
N LEU A 25 -2.97 3.40 1.01
CA LEU A 25 -3.93 3.20 -0.07
C LEU A 25 -5.20 2.65 0.54
N ALA A 26 -6.32 3.29 0.26
CA ALA A 26 -7.62 2.80 0.72
C ALA A 26 -8.03 1.57 -0.08
N GLY A 27 -9.02 0.85 0.41
CA GLY A 27 -9.47 -0.38 -0.24
C GLY A 27 -10.00 -0.17 -1.65
N ASP A 28 -10.46 1.03 -1.98
CA ASP A 28 -10.94 1.34 -3.32
C ASP A 28 -9.82 1.52 -4.35
N ALA A 29 -8.56 1.41 -3.93
CA ALA A 29 -7.44 1.34 -4.86
C ALA A 29 -7.47 0.04 -5.67
N PHE A 30 -8.27 -0.95 -5.25
CA PHE A 30 -8.38 -2.25 -5.91
C PHE A 30 -9.81 -2.49 -6.38
N ALA A 31 -9.94 -3.28 -7.42
CA ALA A 31 -11.25 -3.79 -7.80
C ALA A 31 -11.81 -4.62 -6.65
N SER A 32 -13.13 -4.58 -6.45
CA SER A 32 -13.78 -5.21 -5.32
C SER A 32 -13.40 -6.69 -5.20
N GLY A 33 -12.92 -7.10 -4.03
CA GLY A 33 -12.54 -8.48 -3.76
C GLY A 33 -11.33 -8.98 -4.53
N GLN A 34 -10.59 -8.10 -5.20
CA GLN A 34 -9.49 -8.50 -6.08
C GLN A 34 -8.21 -7.80 -5.69
N ALA A 35 -7.11 -8.26 -6.27
CA ALA A 35 -5.80 -7.65 -6.09
C ALA A 35 -5.42 -6.76 -7.28
N GLN A 36 -6.30 -6.61 -8.26
CA GLN A 36 -6.05 -5.77 -9.42
C GLN A 36 -6.24 -4.30 -9.05
N LEU A 37 -5.20 -3.51 -9.27
CA LEU A 37 -5.23 -2.08 -8.98
C LEU A 37 -6.06 -1.32 -10.01
N THR A 38 -6.73 -0.27 -9.57
CA THR A 38 -7.37 0.68 -10.49
C THR A 38 -6.29 1.47 -11.21
N ALA A 39 -6.66 2.09 -12.34
CA ALA A 39 -5.71 2.90 -13.11
C ALA A 39 -5.16 4.05 -12.29
N GLY A 40 -6.03 4.71 -11.51
CA GLY A 40 -5.60 5.83 -10.68
C GLY A 40 -4.63 5.41 -9.59
N ALA A 41 -4.90 4.27 -8.94
CA ALA A 41 -4.02 3.76 -7.91
C ALA A 41 -2.67 3.34 -8.50
N THR A 42 -2.70 2.71 -9.67
CA THR A 42 -1.46 2.33 -10.35
C THR A 42 -0.60 3.56 -10.61
N ALA A 43 -1.20 4.64 -11.11
CA ALA A 43 -0.46 5.88 -11.38
C ALA A 43 0.13 6.46 -10.11
N SER A 44 -0.61 6.48 -9.00
CA SER A 44 -0.12 6.97 -7.70
C SER A 44 1.06 6.15 -7.21
N ILE A 45 0.95 4.81 -7.31
CA ILE A 45 2.01 3.93 -6.83
C ILE A 45 3.25 4.06 -7.70
N ARG A 46 3.09 4.22 -9.02
CA ARG A 46 4.23 4.43 -9.90
C ARG A 46 4.92 5.77 -9.59
N ALA A 47 4.14 6.81 -9.33
CA ALA A 47 4.71 8.09 -8.91
C ALA A 47 5.51 7.95 -7.62
N LEU A 48 4.99 7.18 -6.66
CA LEU A 48 5.68 6.93 -5.40
C LEU A 48 6.97 6.14 -5.64
N GLY A 49 6.92 5.10 -6.48
CA GLY A 49 8.11 4.31 -6.80
C GLY A 49 9.20 5.16 -7.43
N THR A 50 8.83 6.03 -8.35
CA THR A 50 9.78 6.96 -8.98
C THR A 50 10.40 7.89 -7.94
N TYR A 51 9.56 8.45 -7.06
CA TYR A 51 10.02 9.33 -6.00
C TYR A 51 11.00 8.61 -5.07
N LEU A 52 10.61 7.43 -4.58
CA LEU A 52 11.45 6.69 -3.64
C LEU A 52 12.75 6.21 -4.26
N SER A 53 12.75 5.90 -5.56
CA SER A 53 13.97 5.47 -6.24
C SER A 53 14.97 6.63 -6.38
N ALA A 54 14.49 7.87 -6.35
CA ALA A 54 15.33 9.05 -6.56
C ALA A 54 15.88 9.61 -5.25
N VAL A 55 15.35 9.18 -4.10
CA VAL A 55 15.79 9.71 -2.79
C VAL A 55 16.37 8.59 -1.94
N PRO A 56 17.43 8.87 -1.18
CA PRO A 56 17.95 7.86 -0.26
C PRO A 56 16.96 7.64 0.87
N GLY A 57 16.97 6.43 1.41
CA GLY A 57 16.06 6.11 2.51
C GLY A 57 16.24 4.69 2.95
N GLY A 58 15.52 4.32 3.99
CA GLY A 58 15.55 2.98 4.55
C GLY A 58 14.74 1.98 3.76
N ALA A 59 14.56 0.83 4.34
CA ALA A 59 13.78 -0.25 3.72
C ALA A 59 12.32 0.17 3.59
N VAL A 60 11.66 -0.38 2.58
CA VAL A 60 10.26 -0.14 2.31
C VAL A 60 9.49 -1.43 2.56
N GLN A 61 8.42 -1.36 3.33
CA GLN A 61 7.56 -2.51 3.60
C GLN A 61 6.15 -2.22 3.13
N VAL A 62 5.60 -3.12 2.33
CA VAL A 62 4.22 -3.03 1.86
C VAL A 62 3.39 -3.99 2.70
N LEU A 63 2.41 -3.48 3.43
CA LEU A 63 1.62 -4.26 4.38
C LEU A 63 0.15 -4.21 3.96
N GLY A 64 -0.42 -5.37 3.63
CA GLY A 64 -1.81 -5.46 3.23
C GLY A 64 -2.70 -5.80 4.43
N HIS A 65 -3.85 -5.13 4.52
CA HIS A 65 -4.79 -5.32 5.63
C HIS A 65 -6.21 -5.46 5.10
N THR A 66 -7.02 -6.24 5.83
CA THR A 66 -8.44 -6.40 5.53
C THR A 66 -9.27 -6.01 6.75
N ASP A 67 -10.59 -5.92 6.57
CA ASP A 67 -11.48 -5.92 7.71
C ASP A 67 -11.69 -7.37 8.19
N SER A 68 -12.57 -7.55 9.16
CA SER A 68 -12.78 -8.87 9.76
C SER A 68 -13.93 -9.67 9.12
N GLN A 69 -14.49 -9.19 8.04
CA GLN A 69 -15.59 -9.91 7.38
C GLN A 69 -15.03 -11.01 6.47
N GLY A 70 -15.73 -12.15 6.45
CA GLY A 70 -15.35 -13.27 5.62
C GLY A 70 -14.38 -14.21 6.32
N GLU A 71 -13.88 -15.17 5.56
CA GLU A 71 -12.98 -16.20 6.08
C GLU A 71 -11.60 -15.63 6.34
N GLU A 72 -11.04 -15.94 7.49
CA GLU A 72 -9.72 -15.42 7.88
C GLU A 72 -8.64 -15.82 6.86
N ALA A 73 -8.66 -17.08 6.43
CA ALA A 73 -7.66 -17.55 5.46
C ALA A 73 -7.79 -16.83 4.13
N ALA A 74 -9.02 -16.55 3.67
CA ALA A 74 -9.25 -15.82 2.43
C ALA A 74 -8.76 -14.38 2.55
N ASN A 75 -9.01 -13.75 3.70
CA ASN A 75 -8.55 -12.38 3.96
C ASN A 75 -7.03 -12.31 3.98
N GLN A 76 -6.39 -13.30 4.61
CA GLN A 76 -4.93 -13.37 4.63
C GLN A 76 -4.38 -13.48 3.21
N ALA A 77 -4.95 -14.36 2.40
CA ALA A 77 -4.49 -14.56 1.03
C ALA A 77 -4.72 -13.31 0.18
N LEU A 78 -5.86 -12.64 0.33
CA LEU A 78 -6.15 -11.43 -0.43
C LEU A 78 -5.18 -10.31 -0.06
N SER A 79 -4.94 -10.12 1.25
CA SER A 79 -4.03 -9.08 1.70
C SER A 79 -2.61 -9.32 1.19
N GLU A 80 -2.19 -10.57 1.12
CA GLU A 80 -0.88 -10.93 0.59
C GLU A 80 -0.80 -10.59 -0.90
N ARG A 81 -1.81 -10.97 -1.67
CA ARG A 81 -1.82 -10.68 -3.12
C ARG A 81 -1.82 -9.18 -3.38
N ARG A 82 -2.58 -8.41 -2.59
CA ARG A 82 -2.62 -6.96 -2.73
C ARG A 82 -1.27 -6.32 -2.42
N ALA A 83 -0.64 -6.77 -1.35
CA ALA A 83 0.68 -6.25 -0.98
C ALA A 83 1.71 -6.57 -2.06
N GLN A 84 1.68 -7.78 -2.61
CA GLN A 84 2.61 -8.17 -3.68
C GLN A 84 2.37 -7.36 -4.95
N GLN A 85 1.12 -7.07 -5.28
CA GLN A 85 0.81 -6.27 -6.46
C GLN A 85 1.35 -4.84 -6.32
N VAL A 86 1.20 -4.24 -5.15
CA VAL A 86 1.74 -2.91 -4.89
C VAL A 86 3.27 -2.93 -4.98
N ARG A 87 3.90 -3.95 -4.38
CA ARG A 87 5.36 -4.09 -4.48
C ARG A 87 5.81 -4.18 -5.93
N ALA A 88 5.15 -5.02 -6.72
CA ALA A 88 5.51 -5.19 -8.12
C ALA A 88 5.44 -3.88 -8.88
N THR A 89 4.41 -3.08 -8.61
CA THR A 89 4.24 -1.79 -9.28
C THR A 89 5.34 -0.80 -8.88
N LEU A 90 5.73 -0.79 -7.60
CA LEU A 90 6.84 0.04 -7.14
C LEU A 90 8.15 -0.35 -7.82
N VAL A 91 8.41 -1.65 -7.94
CA VAL A 91 9.62 -2.15 -8.58
C VAL A 91 9.64 -1.78 -10.07
N GLU A 92 8.49 -1.93 -10.73
CA GLU A 92 8.38 -1.55 -12.15
C GLU A 92 8.66 -0.07 -12.37
N ALA A 93 8.36 0.76 -11.37
CA ALA A 93 8.58 2.20 -11.46
C ALA A 93 10.02 2.60 -11.10
N GLY A 94 10.88 1.63 -10.74
CA GLY A 94 12.29 1.89 -10.50
C GLY A 94 12.80 1.60 -9.10
N LEU A 95 11.93 1.26 -8.15
CA LEU A 95 12.39 0.96 -6.80
C LEU A 95 13.11 -0.38 -6.79
N ALA A 96 14.30 -0.42 -6.18
CA ALA A 96 15.12 -1.61 -6.18
C ALA A 96 14.42 -2.76 -5.44
N ARG A 97 14.45 -3.96 -6.03
CA ARG A 97 13.81 -5.14 -5.45
C ARG A 97 14.26 -5.42 -4.02
N GLY A 98 15.55 -5.28 -3.78
CA GLY A 98 16.13 -5.57 -2.46
C GLY A 98 15.79 -4.55 -1.40
N ARG A 99 15.20 -3.42 -1.79
CA ARG A 99 14.83 -2.37 -0.84
C ARG A 99 13.40 -2.53 -0.34
N VAL A 100 12.57 -3.30 -1.03
CA VAL A 100 11.13 -3.35 -0.73
C VAL A 100 10.66 -4.78 -0.52
N GLY A 101 9.93 -5.00 0.58
CA GLY A 101 9.26 -6.26 0.87
C GLY A 101 7.76 -6.07 0.90
N ALA A 102 7.03 -7.19 0.88
CA ALA A 102 5.57 -7.17 0.94
C ALA A 102 5.07 -8.29 1.84
N GLN A 103 4.01 -8.02 2.58
CA GLN A 103 3.43 -8.98 3.50
C GLN A 103 1.95 -8.71 3.68
N GLY A 104 1.15 -9.76 3.68
CA GLY A 104 -0.26 -9.67 4.03
C GLY A 104 -0.44 -9.92 5.51
N LEU A 105 -1.18 -9.06 6.17
CA LEU A 105 -1.48 -9.19 7.60
C LEU A 105 -2.95 -9.53 7.84
N GLY A 106 -3.75 -9.64 6.77
CA GLY A 106 -5.15 -9.99 6.90
C GLY A 106 -5.86 -9.04 7.85
N GLU A 107 -6.65 -9.60 8.75
CA GLU A 107 -7.45 -8.82 9.69
C GLU A 107 -6.78 -8.59 11.04
N SER A 108 -5.49 -8.97 11.17
CA SER A 108 -4.84 -9.04 12.48
C SER A 108 -4.48 -7.69 13.09
N GLU A 109 -4.46 -6.61 12.30
CA GLU A 109 -4.03 -5.30 12.82
C GLU A 109 -5.01 -4.20 12.42
N PRO A 110 -6.20 -4.18 13.02
CA PRO A 110 -7.19 -3.16 12.70
C PRO A 110 -6.77 -1.79 13.23
N VAL A 111 -7.14 -0.74 12.51
CA VAL A 111 -6.94 0.65 12.96
C VAL A 111 -8.26 1.29 13.37
N ALA A 112 -9.38 0.60 13.17
CA ALA A 112 -10.70 1.11 13.47
C ALA A 112 -11.62 -0.05 13.84
N ASP A 113 -12.83 0.29 14.26
CA ASP A 113 -13.80 -0.69 14.74
C ASP A 113 -14.42 -1.45 13.55
N ASN A 114 -14.28 -2.78 13.57
CA ASN A 114 -14.87 -3.64 12.54
C ASN A 114 -16.38 -3.80 12.67
N ALA A 115 -16.96 -3.31 13.77
CA ALA A 115 -18.38 -3.45 14.01
C ALA A 115 -19.23 -2.52 13.14
N ASN A 116 -18.65 -1.48 12.56
CA ASN A 116 -19.38 -0.56 11.70
C ASN A 116 -18.70 -0.41 10.34
N ALA A 117 -19.48 0.03 9.36
CA ALA A 117 -19.00 0.10 7.98
C ALA A 117 -17.86 1.09 7.79
N ALA A 118 -17.91 2.22 8.50
CA ALA A 118 -16.86 3.23 8.39
C ALA A 118 -15.53 2.70 8.93
N GLY A 119 -15.57 1.96 10.04
CA GLY A 119 -14.38 1.35 10.62
C GLY A 119 -13.81 0.27 9.73
N ARG A 120 -14.69 -0.58 9.16
CA ARG A 120 -14.24 -1.62 8.24
C ARG A 120 -13.55 -1.00 7.01
N ALA A 121 -14.10 0.10 6.49
CA ALA A 121 -13.48 0.76 5.34
C ALA A 121 -12.07 1.23 5.67
N LYS A 122 -11.84 1.73 6.88
CA LYS A 122 -10.50 2.17 7.30
C LYS A 122 -9.55 0.99 7.44
N ASN A 123 -10.05 -0.18 7.83
CA ASN A 123 -9.22 -1.36 8.00
C ASN A 123 -8.80 -1.95 6.67
N ARG A 124 -9.62 -1.81 5.61
CA ARG A 124 -9.27 -2.28 4.27
C ARG A 124 -8.29 -1.31 3.63
N ARG A 125 -7.00 -1.59 3.78
CA ARG A 125 -5.96 -0.68 3.30
C ARG A 125 -4.68 -1.44 2.99
N VAL A 126 -3.81 -0.78 2.23
CA VAL A 126 -2.42 -1.21 2.08
C VAL A 126 -1.54 -0.06 2.55
N GLU A 127 -0.62 -0.35 3.44
CA GLU A 127 0.34 0.65 3.93
C GLU A 127 1.68 0.41 3.29
N ILE A 128 2.31 1.49 2.83
CA ILE A 128 3.68 1.47 2.31
C ILE A 128 4.52 2.22 3.31
N VAL A 129 5.29 1.49 4.10
CA VAL A 129 6.06 2.04 5.22
C VAL A 129 7.49 2.24 4.76
N VAL A 130 7.96 3.48 4.81
CA VAL A 130 9.32 3.84 4.42
C VAL A 130 10.08 4.15 5.69
N ALA A 131 10.97 3.23 6.10
CA ALA A 131 11.74 3.41 7.31
C ALA A 131 12.68 4.60 7.13
N ASP A 132 12.98 5.26 8.25
CA ASP A 132 13.92 6.36 8.21
C ASP A 132 15.30 5.85 7.83
N ASN A 133 16.05 6.69 7.14
CA ASN A 133 17.43 6.38 6.79
C ASN A 133 18.25 6.36 8.08
N PRO A 134 18.95 5.24 8.38
CA PRO A 134 19.72 5.14 9.63
C PRO A 134 20.87 6.13 9.70
#